data_eae3884b3c1d2d402618584ad2559bb0
#
_entry.id   eae3884b3c1d2d402618584ad2559bb0
#
_cell.length_a   1.000
_cell.length_b   1.000
_cell.length_c   1.000
_cell.angle_alpha   90.00
_cell.angle_beta   90.00
_cell.angle_gamma   90.00
#
_symmetry.space_group_name_H-M   'P 1'
#
loop_
_entity.id
_entity.type
_entity.pdbx_description
1 polymer ?
#
loop_
_entity_poly.entity_id
_entity_poly.type
_entity_poly.pdbx_seq_one_letter_code
_entity_poly.pdbx_strand_id
1 'polypeptide(L)'
;MSEPKSNLAAVARASQAVSTDKQFKELKHQLDAERKAHAQTVAALEKSRDVRPKLLAAPKAHTTQASSGDIVEVIFSDVHGNQHDPAAFGALLSDLKMLKPDRIIIGGDFINCGGFLAEHHTLGYVAETEDSYEEDSAVANVLLDSVIEQSGCSDIHYIEGNHEWRVERWALTQRLAHHKDIELLRRAFCAEHVLKLAERGIRYYRQGVTHGDCQVPGWVRVDRAFFVHKISNAANAADVALTKAGGNIVFFDTHRADFKSKNVPGVGLISAWNPGCLCKRQPHYANTNPTGWTHGYLVRFISKATGNFQMVNVSIDEGESYASMLLRKHPTSKL
;
A
#
# COMPACT_ATOMS: atom_id res chain seq x y z
N MET A 1 -9.26 71.06 -47.73
CA MET A 1 -9.38 70.67 -46.35
C MET A 1 -9.36 69.16 -46.27
N SER A 2 -8.21 68.58 -46.00
CA SER A 2 -7.98 67.14 -45.86
C SER A 2 -7.78 66.78 -44.38
N GLU A 3 -8.71 65.98 -43.85
CA GLU A 3 -8.71 65.55 -42.44
C GLU A 3 -7.62 64.57 -42.07
N PRO A 4 -7.14 64.60 -40.81
CA PRO A 4 -6.08 63.75 -40.34
C PRO A 4 -6.63 62.39 -39.86
N LYS A 5 -6.74 61.43 -40.79
CA LYS A 5 -7.11 60.01 -40.39
C LYS A 5 -5.91 59.12 -39.97
N SER A 6 -4.71 59.66 -39.85
CA SER A 6 -3.51 58.83 -39.60
C SER A 6 -3.11 58.64 -38.14
N ASN A 7 -3.70 59.39 -37.20
CA ASN A 7 -3.23 59.36 -35.80
C ASN A 7 -3.92 58.32 -34.89
N LEU A 8 -5.17 57.93 -35.18
CA LEU A 8 -5.91 57.00 -34.36
C LEU A 8 -5.38 55.55 -34.48
N ALA A 9 -4.95 55.15 -35.66
CA ALA A 9 -4.37 53.82 -35.88
C ALA A 9 -2.95 53.68 -35.24
N ALA A 10 -2.20 54.77 -35.20
CA ALA A 10 -0.90 54.79 -34.54
C ALA A 10 -1.03 54.76 -33.01
N VAL A 11 -2.01 55.49 -32.46
CA VAL A 11 -2.34 55.47 -31.03
C VAL A 11 -2.87 54.10 -30.58
N ALA A 12 -3.72 53.49 -31.39
CA ALA A 12 -4.25 52.14 -31.10
C ALA A 12 -3.14 51.07 -31.11
N ARG A 13 -2.19 51.13 -32.05
CA ARG A 13 -1.02 50.22 -32.07
C ARG A 13 -0.10 50.46 -30.89
N ALA A 14 0.14 51.72 -30.51
CA ALA A 14 0.96 52.05 -29.35
C ALA A 14 0.31 51.58 -28.03
N SER A 15 -1.00 51.75 -27.87
CA SER A 15 -1.73 51.23 -26.68
C SER A 15 -1.76 49.70 -26.62
N GLN A 16 -1.85 49.04 -27.79
CA GLN A 16 -1.82 47.58 -27.86
C GLN A 16 -0.41 47.03 -27.55
N ALA A 17 0.65 47.73 -27.98
CA ALA A 17 2.04 47.39 -27.66
C ALA A 17 2.35 47.58 -26.16
N VAL A 18 1.83 48.63 -25.53
CA VAL A 18 1.97 48.88 -24.09
C VAL A 18 1.21 47.84 -23.27
N SER A 19 0.05 47.40 -23.76
CA SER A 19 -0.74 46.34 -23.09
C SER A 19 -0.02 44.98 -23.15
N THR A 20 0.60 44.66 -24.31
CA THR A 20 1.39 43.41 -24.47
C THR A 20 2.67 43.44 -23.63
N ASP A 21 3.36 44.57 -23.52
CA ASP A 21 4.58 44.70 -22.69
C ASP A 21 4.24 44.57 -21.20
N LYS A 22 3.11 45.11 -20.76
CA LYS A 22 2.64 44.97 -19.38
C LYS A 22 2.24 43.51 -19.06
N GLN A 23 1.53 42.84 -19.97
CA GLN A 23 1.20 41.42 -19.86
C GLN A 23 2.45 40.56 -19.86
N PHE A 24 3.42 40.85 -20.71
CA PHE A 24 4.69 40.11 -20.75
C PHE A 24 5.49 40.27 -19.45
N LYS A 25 5.53 41.47 -18.87
CA LYS A 25 6.19 41.71 -17.56
C LYS A 25 5.48 40.97 -16.44
N GLU A 26 4.14 40.92 -16.46
CA GLU A 26 3.35 40.21 -15.47
C GLU A 26 3.54 38.69 -15.57
N LEU A 27 3.55 38.14 -16.78
CA LEU A 27 3.83 36.72 -17.04
C LEU A 27 5.26 36.35 -16.61
N LYS A 28 6.23 37.20 -16.87
CA LYS A 28 7.61 37.00 -16.43
C LYS A 28 7.72 37.00 -14.90
N HIS A 29 7.02 37.91 -14.25
CA HIS A 29 6.99 37.95 -12.76
C HIS A 29 6.33 36.71 -12.15
N GLN A 30 5.25 36.21 -12.77
CA GLN A 30 4.60 34.96 -12.36
C GLN A 30 5.54 33.76 -12.56
N LEU A 31 6.20 33.68 -13.71
CA LEU A 31 7.16 32.60 -14.00
C LEU A 31 8.36 32.60 -13.03
N ASP A 32 8.86 33.76 -12.67
CA ASP A 32 9.95 33.91 -11.70
C ASP A 32 9.49 33.55 -10.27
N ALA A 33 8.24 33.85 -9.92
CA ALA A 33 7.64 33.45 -8.66
C ALA A 33 7.44 31.92 -8.58
N GLU A 34 6.94 31.29 -9.66
CA GLU A 34 6.82 29.83 -9.75
C GLU A 34 8.16 29.12 -9.69
N ARG A 35 9.18 29.64 -10.40
CA ARG A 35 10.55 29.09 -10.33
C ARG A 35 11.12 29.15 -8.92
N LYS A 36 10.85 30.24 -8.18
CA LYS A 36 11.27 30.40 -6.80
C LYS A 36 10.53 29.43 -5.85
N ALA A 37 9.23 29.27 -6.04
CA ALA A 37 8.44 28.29 -5.30
C ALA A 37 8.90 26.86 -5.57
N HIS A 38 9.14 26.52 -6.84
CA HIS A 38 9.68 25.22 -7.23
C HIS A 38 11.06 24.95 -6.63
N ALA A 39 11.96 25.93 -6.67
CA ALA A 39 13.29 25.82 -6.05
C ALA A 39 13.19 25.63 -4.51
N GLN A 40 12.25 26.29 -3.86
CA GLN A 40 11.99 26.09 -2.43
C GLN A 40 11.44 24.69 -2.13
N THR A 41 10.55 24.18 -2.98
CA THR A 41 10.01 22.83 -2.86
C THR A 41 11.12 21.78 -3.06
N VAL A 42 11.98 21.96 -4.06
CA VAL A 42 13.14 21.07 -4.30
C VAL A 42 14.09 21.11 -3.10
N ALA A 43 14.40 22.29 -2.56
CA ALA A 43 15.28 22.42 -1.39
C ALA A 43 14.65 21.83 -0.13
N ALA A 44 13.33 21.93 0.03
CA ALA A 44 12.59 21.26 1.12
C ALA A 44 12.61 19.73 0.97
N LEU A 45 12.43 19.22 -0.25
CA LEU A 45 12.56 17.79 -0.58
C LEU A 45 13.99 17.28 -0.36
N GLU A 46 15.00 18.06 -0.72
CA GLU A 46 16.40 17.70 -0.43
C GLU A 46 16.68 17.70 1.07
N LYS A 47 16.11 18.64 1.83
CA LYS A 47 16.25 18.71 3.28
C LYS A 47 15.48 17.59 3.98
N SER A 48 14.33 17.17 3.46
CA SER A 48 13.60 16.00 3.96
C SER A 48 14.32 14.68 3.64
N ARG A 49 15.10 14.63 2.56
CA ARG A 49 16.03 13.52 2.27
C ARG A 49 17.11 13.33 3.34
N ASP A 50 17.53 14.40 3.99
CA ASP A 50 18.54 14.34 5.07
C ASP A 50 17.95 14.09 6.45
N VAL A 51 16.64 14.24 6.63
CA VAL A 51 15.93 13.68 7.79
C VAL A 51 15.76 12.19 7.56
N ARG A 52 16.89 11.47 7.54
CA ARG A 52 16.86 10.02 7.72
C ARG A 52 16.25 9.78 9.10
N PRO A 53 15.06 9.14 9.21
CA PRO A 53 14.75 8.49 10.47
C PRO A 53 15.98 7.65 10.76
N LYS A 54 16.53 7.71 11.97
CA LYS A 54 17.59 6.79 12.38
C LYS A 54 17.04 5.41 12.06
N LEU A 55 17.47 4.84 10.92
CA LEU A 55 17.24 3.43 10.64
C LEU A 55 17.80 2.74 11.87
N LEU A 56 16.93 2.17 12.67
CA LEU A 56 17.35 1.19 13.66
C LEU A 56 18.26 0.25 12.90
N ALA A 57 19.46 0.02 13.42
CA ALA A 57 20.42 -0.89 12.80
C ALA A 57 19.63 -2.12 12.37
N ALA A 58 19.75 -2.50 11.08
CA ALA A 58 19.00 -3.60 10.51
C ALA A 58 18.97 -4.73 11.56
N PRO A 59 17.79 -5.20 11.99
CA PRO A 59 17.72 -6.17 13.06
C PRO A 59 18.68 -7.29 12.69
N LYS A 60 19.68 -7.56 13.53
CA LYS A 60 20.60 -8.67 13.30
C LYS A 60 19.72 -9.87 13.07
N ALA A 61 19.85 -10.49 11.91
CA ALA A 61 19.14 -11.71 11.59
C ALA A 61 19.32 -12.63 12.79
N HIS A 62 18.27 -12.80 13.57
CA HIS A 62 18.27 -13.86 14.55
C HIS A 62 18.31 -15.12 13.71
N THR A 63 19.46 -15.77 13.70
CA THR A 63 19.53 -17.17 13.32
C THR A 63 18.63 -17.88 14.33
N THR A 64 17.34 -17.93 14.00
CA THR A 64 16.44 -18.89 14.64
C THR A 64 17.10 -20.22 14.38
N GLN A 65 17.60 -20.84 15.45
CA GLN A 65 17.97 -22.25 15.37
C GLN A 65 16.80 -22.92 14.69
N ALA A 66 17.07 -23.53 13.53
CA ALA A 66 16.07 -24.26 12.79
C ALA A 66 15.52 -25.33 13.72
N SER A 67 14.45 -24.95 14.44
CA SER A 67 13.63 -25.95 15.10
C SER A 67 13.16 -26.85 13.96
N SER A 68 13.15 -28.15 14.15
CA SER A 68 12.63 -29.16 13.24
C SER A 68 11.12 -29.01 13.02
N GLY A 69 10.60 -27.80 13.12
CA GLY A 69 9.19 -27.43 13.14
C GLY A 69 8.71 -26.82 11.83
N ASP A 70 7.43 -26.70 11.74
CA ASP A 70 6.72 -26.08 10.64
C ASP A 70 7.03 -24.57 10.54
N ILE A 71 6.91 -23.99 9.33
CA ILE A 71 7.04 -22.55 9.11
C ILE A 71 5.77 -21.86 9.60
N VAL A 72 5.93 -20.84 10.41
CA VAL A 72 4.84 -19.94 10.83
C VAL A 72 4.89 -18.70 9.96
N GLU A 73 3.81 -18.46 9.23
CA GLU A 73 3.67 -17.28 8.37
C GLU A 73 2.48 -16.44 8.86
N VAL A 74 2.68 -15.12 8.97
CA VAL A 74 1.62 -14.16 9.26
C VAL A 74 1.33 -13.34 8.01
N ILE A 75 0.04 -13.18 7.69
CA ILE A 75 -0.43 -12.51 6.47
C ILE A 75 -1.46 -11.46 6.87
N PHE A 76 -1.25 -10.21 6.48
CA PHE A 76 -2.17 -9.10 6.72
C PHE A 76 -2.12 -8.09 5.58
N SER A 77 -3.10 -7.18 5.50
CA SER A 77 -3.19 -6.16 4.47
C SER A 77 -4.06 -4.97 4.89
N ASP A 78 -4.24 -4.02 3.97
CA ASP A 78 -5.23 -2.95 4.08
C ASP A 78 -5.07 -2.16 5.40
N VAL A 79 -3.84 -1.71 5.66
CA VAL A 79 -3.46 -0.89 6.83
C VAL A 79 -3.78 0.58 6.59
N HIS A 80 -3.57 1.04 5.34
CA HIS A 80 -3.83 2.41 4.89
C HIS A 80 -3.13 3.50 5.70
N GLY A 81 -1.88 3.30 6.09
CA GLY A 81 -1.02 4.31 6.69
C GLY A 81 -1.70 5.10 7.80
N ASN A 82 -1.92 6.40 7.59
CA ASN A 82 -2.56 7.30 8.54
C ASN A 82 -4.05 6.99 8.83
N GLN A 83 -4.69 6.13 8.02
CA GLN A 83 -6.04 5.65 8.24
C GLN A 83 -6.10 4.30 8.99
N HIS A 84 -4.96 3.78 9.47
CA HIS A 84 -4.96 2.55 10.26
C HIS A 84 -5.81 2.67 11.53
N ASP A 85 -6.30 1.55 12.03
CA ASP A 85 -6.93 1.47 13.34
C ASP A 85 -5.84 1.15 14.38
N PRO A 86 -5.53 2.08 15.32
CA PRO A 86 -4.44 1.88 16.26
C PRO A 86 -4.65 0.68 17.19
N ALA A 87 -5.90 0.36 17.55
CA ALA A 87 -6.20 -0.75 18.44
C ALA A 87 -6.02 -2.08 17.70
N ALA A 88 -6.54 -2.20 16.47
CA ALA A 88 -6.38 -3.40 15.65
C ALA A 88 -4.92 -3.64 15.26
N PHE A 89 -4.20 -2.58 14.88
CA PHE A 89 -2.78 -2.69 14.55
C PHE A 89 -1.92 -3.02 15.78
N GLY A 90 -2.24 -2.46 16.95
CA GLY A 90 -1.59 -2.78 18.22
C GLY A 90 -1.77 -4.24 18.62
N ALA A 91 -2.95 -4.82 18.39
CA ALA A 91 -3.20 -6.25 18.60
C ALA A 91 -2.33 -7.10 17.68
N LEU A 92 -2.27 -6.78 16.37
CA LEU A 92 -1.36 -7.46 15.44
C LEU A 92 0.10 -7.40 15.92
N LEU A 93 0.60 -6.23 16.34
CA LEU A 93 1.98 -6.10 16.81
C LEU A 93 2.26 -6.97 18.05
N SER A 94 1.30 -7.05 18.98
CA SER A 94 1.39 -7.91 20.16
C SER A 94 1.47 -9.38 19.76
N ASP A 95 0.67 -9.77 18.78
CA ASP A 95 0.65 -11.14 18.27
C ASP A 95 1.92 -11.49 17.48
N LEU A 96 2.44 -10.56 16.66
CA LEU A 96 3.72 -10.75 15.97
C LEU A 96 4.87 -11.01 16.96
N LYS A 97 4.90 -10.26 18.07
CA LYS A 97 5.90 -10.45 19.14
C LYS A 97 5.79 -11.81 19.78
N MET A 98 4.58 -12.32 19.93
CA MET A 98 4.30 -13.63 20.54
C MET A 98 4.55 -14.79 19.57
N LEU A 99 4.06 -14.67 18.34
CA LEU A 99 4.13 -15.72 17.31
C LEU A 99 5.53 -15.87 16.73
N LYS A 100 6.30 -14.78 16.65
CA LYS A 100 7.64 -14.74 16.04
C LYS A 100 7.65 -15.45 14.69
N PRO A 101 6.90 -14.95 13.71
CA PRO A 101 6.75 -15.65 12.44
C PRO A 101 8.08 -15.78 11.70
N ASP A 102 8.25 -16.91 11.01
CA ASP A 102 9.39 -17.13 10.11
C ASP A 102 9.27 -16.31 8.83
N ARG A 103 8.02 -15.97 8.43
CA ARG A 103 7.70 -15.18 7.24
C ARG A 103 6.50 -14.26 7.49
N ILE A 104 6.54 -13.08 6.86
CA ILE A 104 5.41 -12.15 6.81
C ILE A 104 5.05 -11.87 5.37
N ILE A 105 3.75 -11.87 5.07
CA ILE A 105 3.21 -11.40 3.79
C ILE A 105 2.29 -10.20 4.05
N ILE A 106 2.68 -9.05 3.48
CA ILE A 106 1.88 -7.83 3.45
C ILE A 106 1.12 -7.83 2.12
N GLY A 107 -0.19 -7.88 2.19
CA GLY A 107 -1.06 -8.08 1.04
C GLY A 107 -1.36 -6.83 0.22
N GLY A 108 -0.72 -5.70 0.50
CA GLY A 108 -0.92 -4.42 -0.18
C GLY A 108 -1.77 -3.45 0.62
N ASP A 109 -1.98 -2.26 0.07
CA ASP A 109 -2.69 -1.14 0.70
C ASP A 109 -2.20 -0.88 2.13
N PHE A 110 -0.88 -0.99 2.31
CA PHE A 110 -0.24 -0.68 3.58
C PHE A 110 -0.12 0.84 3.79
N ILE A 111 0.17 1.58 2.71
CA ILE A 111 0.12 3.04 2.64
C ILE A 111 -1.21 3.46 2.00
N ASN A 112 -1.81 4.55 2.46
CA ASN A 112 -3.08 5.02 1.91
C ASN A 112 -2.94 5.69 0.54
N CYS A 113 -1.77 6.25 0.23
CA CYS A 113 -1.54 7.07 -0.96
C CYS A 113 -2.59 8.17 -1.08
N GLY A 114 -2.74 8.93 -0.01
CA GLY A 114 -3.61 10.11 0.10
C GLY A 114 -3.01 11.36 -0.53
N GLY A 115 -3.44 12.54 -0.10
CA GLY A 115 -2.97 13.83 -0.60
C GLY A 115 -3.19 13.97 -2.10
N PHE A 116 -2.15 14.34 -2.86
CA PHE A 116 -2.25 14.54 -4.31
C PHE A 116 -2.51 13.25 -5.11
N LEU A 117 -2.38 12.08 -4.49
CA LEU A 117 -2.67 10.77 -5.08
C LEU A 117 -4.10 10.31 -4.80
N ALA A 118 -4.85 11.02 -3.96
CA ALA A 118 -6.21 10.65 -3.60
C ALA A 118 -7.14 10.65 -4.83
N GLU A 119 -7.88 9.57 -5.02
CA GLU A 119 -8.79 9.41 -6.16
C GLU A 119 -10.22 9.85 -5.88
N HIS A 120 -10.56 10.12 -4.63
CA HIS A 120 -11.87 10.60 -4.24
C HIS A 120 -11.95 12.11 -4.41
N HIS A 121 -12.53 12.53 -5.51
CA HIS A 121 -12.51 13.90 -6.02
C HIS A 121 -13.70 14.77 -5.60
N THR A 122 -14.32 14.51 -4.47
CA THR A 122 -15.17 15.53 -3.89
C THR A 122 -14.27 16.57 -3.23
N LEU A 123 -14.33 17.82 -3.69
CA LEU A 123 -13.53 18.92 -3.12
C LEU A 123 -13.68 19.02 -1.60
N GLY A 124 -14.85 18.68 -1.05
CA GLY A 124 -15.09 18.59 0.38
C GLY A 124 -14.26 17.53 1.08
N TYR A 125 -14.12 16.34 0.50
CA TYR A 125 -13.33 15.26 1.09
C TYR A 125 -11.84 15.62 1.17
N VAL A 126 -11.28 16.16 0.11
CA VAL A 126 -9.84 16.56 0.08
C VAL A 126 -9.57 17.71 1.07
N ALA A 127 -10.50 18.65 1.23
CA ALA A 127 -10.36 19.75 2.18
C ALA A 127 -10.52 19.30 3.64
N GLU A 128 -11.30 18.24 3.89
CA GLU A 128 -11.57 17.74 5.25
C GLU A 128 -10.50 16.78 5.77
N THR A 129 -9.75 16.11 4.89
CA THR A 129 -8.79 15.08 5.32
C THR A 129 -7.46 15.67 5.78
N GLU A 130 -7.10 16.89 5.38
CA GLU A 130 -5.78 17.51 5.65
C GLU A 130 -4.57 16.57 5.42
N ASP A 131 -4.82 15.38 4.88
CA ASP A 131 -3.84 14.33 4.73
C ASP A 131 -2.89 14.64 3.58
N SER A 132 -1.60 14.75 3.87
CA SER A 132 -0.57 14.84 2.85
C SER A 132 0.02 13.46 2.56
N TYR A 133 0.52 13.27 1.34
CA TYR A 133 1.25 12.05 0.99
C TYR A 133 2.56 11.90 1.80
N GLU A 134 3.17 13.01 2.18
CA GLU A 134 4.37 13.02 3.02
C GLU A 134 4.08 12.46 4.42
N GLU A 135 3.01 12.94 5.06
CA GLU A 135 2.58 12.48 6.39
C GLU A 135 2.16 11.01 6.36
N ASP A 136 1.38 10.61 5.36
CA ASP A 136 0.98 9.23 5.16
C ASP A 136 2.20 8.31 5.00
N SER A 137 3.17 8.72 4.19
CA SER A 137 4.44 8.00 4.01
C SER A 137 5.24 7.91 5.31
N ALA A 138 5.26 8.97 6.11
CA ALA A 138 5.95 8.99 7.39
C ALA A 138 5.31 8.02 8.38
N VAL A 139 3.98 8.05 8.51
CA VAL A 139 3.23 7.11 9.35
C VAL A 139 3.44 5.68 8.90
N ALA A 140 3.30 5.38 7.61
CA ALA A 140 3.50 4.05 7.07
C ALA A 140 4.92 3.51 7.35
N ASN A 141 5.95 4.36 7.28
CA ASN A 141 7.32 3.96 7.66
C ASN A 141 7.41 3.56 9.13
N VAL A 142 6.81 4.32 10.05
CA VAL A 142 6.78 4.01 11.49
C VAL A 142 6.07 2.68 11.76
N LEU A 143 4.92 2.46 11.11
CA LEU A 143 4.15 1.22 11.24
C LEU A 143 4.96 0.02 10.73
N LEU A 144 5.63 0.17 9.58
CA LEU A 144 6.45 -0.89 9.01
C LEU A 144 7.67 -1.23 9.87
N ASP A 145 8.34 -0.21 10.43
CA ASP A 145 9.43 -0.41 11.39
C ASP A 145 8.94 -1.16 12.63
N SER A 146 7.73 -0.84 13.13
CA SER A 146 7.12 -1.53 14.26
C SER A 146 6.83 -3.01 13.95
N VAL A 147 6.37 -3.33 12.73
CA VAL A 147 6.16 -4.71 12.29
C VAL A 147 7.48 -5.49 12.31
N ILE A 148 8.54 -4.90 11.76
CA ILE A 148 9.87 -5.52 11.71
C ILE A 148 10.42 -5.74 13.13
N GLU A 149 10.34 -4.72 13.98
CA GLU A 149 10.86 -4.76 15.34
C GLU A 149 10.12 -5.79 16.20
N GLN A 150 8.78 -5.77 16.20
CA GLN A 150 8.00 -6.67 17.06
C GLN A 150 8.07 -8.13 16.59
N SER A 151 8.09 -8.38 15.28
CA SER A 151 8.18 -9.74 14.73
C SER A 151 9.59 -10.32 14.82
N GLY A 152 10.62 -9.48 14.64
CA GLY A 152 12.00 -9.92 14.40
C GLY A 152 12.18 -10.69 13.08
N CYS A 153 11.17 -10.66 12.19
CA CYS A 153 11.15 -11.39 10.93
C CYS A 153 11.99 -10.66 9.88
N SER A 154 12.80 -11.41 9.12
CA SER A 154 13.59 -10.89 8.01
C SER A 154 13.08 -11.35 6.63
N ASP A 155 12.19 -12.35 6.57
CA ASP A 155 11.59 -12.86 5.35
C ASP A 155 10.22 -12.19 5.14
N ILE A 156 10.23 -10.97 4.61
CA ILE A 156 9.02 -10.17 4.42
C ILE A 156 8.76 -9.99 2.92
N HIS A 157 7.54 -10.33 2.52
CA HIS A 157 7.01 -10.15 1.18
C HIS A 157 5.95 -9.07 1.20
N TYR A 158 6.02 -8.13 0.27
CA TYR A 158 5.04 -7.05 0.13
C TYR A 158 4.45 -7.09 -1.28
N ILE A 159 3.17 -7.31 -1.38
CA ILE A 159 2.40 -7.32 -2.63
C ILE A 159 1.82 -5.93 -2.83
N GLU A 160 2.02 -5.34 -4.00
CA GLU A 160 1.50 -4.01 -4.31
C GLU A 160 -0.03 -4.01 -4.31
N GLY A 161 -0.62 -3.09 -3.57
CA GLY A 161 -2.05 -2.85 -3.55
C GLY A 161 -2.51 -1.84 -4.61
N ASN A 162 -3.82 -1.60 -4.68
CA ASN A 162 -4.33 -0.61 -5.63
C ASN A 162 -4.08 0.83 -5.16
N HIS A 163 -3.85 1.07 -3.87
CA HIS A 163 -3.45 2.36 -3.35
C HIS A 163 -2.01 2.70 -3.74
N GLU A 164 -1.07 1.79 -3.54
CA GLU A 164 0.31 1.98 -4.02
C GLU A 164 0.34 2.23 -5.53
N TRP A 165 -0.53 1.54 -6.29
CA TRP A 165 -0.58 1.66 -7.75
C TRP A 165 -1.16 3.01 -8.23
N ARG A 166 -1.75 3.84 -7.35
CA ARG A 166 -2.16 5.21 -7.68
C ARG A 166 -1.01 6.05 -8.20
N VAL A 167 0.21 5.82 -7.72
CA VAL A 167 1.42 6.50 -8.20
C VAL A 167 1.65 6.25 -9.69
N GLU A 168 1.49 5.00 -10.14
CA GLU A 168 1.63 4.63 -11.56
C GLU A 168 0.60 5.40 -12.41
N ARG A 169 -0.65 5.36 -11.99
CA ARG A 169 -1.74 6.06 -12.69
C ARG A 169 -1.53 7.56 -12.70
N TRP A 170 -1.17 8.14 -11.56
CA TRP A 170 -0.87 9.56 -11.47
C TRP A 170 0.28 9.96 -12.39
N ALA A 171 1.38 9.23 -12.40
CA ALA A 171 2.53 9.51 -13.25
C ALA A 171 2.15 9.48 -14.75
N LEU A 172 1.30 8.52 -15.15
CA LEU A 172 0.81 8.41 -16.51
C LEU A 172 -0.14 9.55 -16.93
N THR A 173 -0.85 10.18 -15.97
CA THR A 173 -1.71 11.33 -16.26
C THR A 173 -0.94 12.63 -16.46
N GLN A 174 0.32 12.68 -16.05
CA GLN A 174 1.17 13.85 -16.26
C GLN A 174 1.48 13.99 -17.75
N ARG A 175 1.14 15.15 -18.32
CA ARG A 175 1.39 15.48 -19.74
C ARG A 175 2.86 15.83 -19.96
N LEU A 176 3.76 14.91 -19.66
CA LEU A 176 5.20 15.09 -19.85
C LEU A 176 5.58 14.69 -21.28
N ALA A 177 6.49 15.46 -21.86
CA ALA A 177 6.96 15.25 -23.24
C ALA A 177 7.79 13.96 -23.37
N HIS A 178 8.41 13.51 -22.29
CA HIS A 178 9.29 12.34 -22.29
C HIS A 178 8.86 11.29 -21.27
N HIS A 179 8.75 10.05 -21.71
CA HIS A 179 8.43 8.91 -20.86
C HIS A 179 9.47 8.66 -19.75
N LYS A 180 10.71 9.11 -19.93
CA LYS A 180 11.76 9.04 -18.89
C LYS A 180 11.44 9.90 -17.68
N ASP A 181 10.77 11.03 -17.90
CA ASP A 181 10.35 11.92 -16.81
C ASP A 181 9.17 11.31 -16.04
N ILE A 182 8.27 10.61 -16.74
CA ILE A 182 7.20 9.83 -16.12
C ILE A 182 7.80 8.75 -15.20
N GLU A 183 8.79 8.03 -15.70
CA GLU A 183 9.49 7.00 -14.92
C GLU A 183 10.26 7.58 -13.72
N LEU A 184 10.81 8.77 -13.86
CA LEU A 184 11.44 9.49 -12.75
C LEU A 184 10.44 9.82 -11.65
N LEU A 185 9.27 10.38 -12.01
CA LEU A 185 8.19 10.67 -11.04
C LEU A 185 7.69 9.40 -10.38
N ARG A 186 7.44 8.37 -11.16
CA ARG A 186 7.01 7.07 -10.62
C ARG A 186 7.99 6.56 -9.57
N ARG A 187 9.28 6.51 -9.90
CA ARG A 187 10.32 6.03 -8.97
C ARG A 187 10.46 6.88 -7.72
N ALA A 188 10.26 8.19 -7.84
CA ALA A 188 10.38 9.10 -6.70
C ALA A 188 9.26 8.92 -5.67
N PHE A 189 8.06 8.53 -6.13
CA PHE A 189 6.86 8.47 -5.28
C PHE A 189 6.31 7.06 -5.06
N CYS A 190 6.84 6.01 -5.73
CA CYS A 190 6.34 4.65 -5.53
C CYS A 190 6.61 4.15 -4.09
N ALA A 191 5.73 3.26 -3.62
CA ALA A 191 5.81 2.68 -2.28
C ALA A 191 7.18 2.02 -2.01
N GLU A 192 7.75 1.33 -2.99
CA GLU A 192 9.07 0.73 -2.89
C GLU A 192 10.15 1.73 -2.45
N HIS A 193 10.09 2.95 -2.99
CA HIS A 193 11.05 4.01 -2.68
C HIS A 193 10.71 4.74 -1.37
N VAL A 194 9.48 5.22 -1.21
CA VAL A 194 9.10 6.04 -0.05
C VAL A 194 9.09 5.23 1.25
N LEU A 195 8.80 3.93 1.18
CA LEU A 195 8.87 3.00 2.29
C LEU A 195 10.24 2.31 2.42
N LYS A 196 11.22 2.65 1.56
CA LYS A 196 12.58 2.11 1.58
C LYS A 196 12.62 0.57 1.68
N LEU A 197 11.76 -0.10 0.88
CA LEU A 197 11.55 -1.54 1.01
C LEU A 197 12.82 -2.34 0.72
N ALA A 198 13.59 -1.94 -0.29
CA ALA A 198 14.86 -2.58 -0.64
C ALA A 198 15.90 -2.45 0.49
N GLU A 199 15.99 -1.28 1.14
CA GLU A 199 16.90 -1.03 2.26
C GLU A 199 16.53 -1.88 3.50
N ARG A 200 15.24 -2.19 3.67
CA ARG A 200 14.70 -3.07 4.71
C ARG A 200 14.81 -4.57 4.37
N GLY A 201 15.27 -4.91 3.17
CA GLY A 201 15.33 -6.29 2.69
C GLY A 201 13.97 -6.90 2.38
N ILE A 202 12.94 -6.07 2.20
CA ILE A 202 11.58 -6.50 1.88
C ILE A 202 11.46 -6.76 0.38
N ARG A 203 10.91 -7.92 0.02
CA ARG A 203 10.64 -8.27 -1.39
C ARG A 203 9.34 -7.63 -1.83
N TYR A 204 9.41 -6.75 -2.82
CA TYR A 204 8.25 -6.05 -3.35
C TYR A 204 7.77 -6.64 -4.67
N TYR A 205 6.48 -6.90 -4.79
CA TYR A 205 5.84 -7.51 -5.95
C TYR A 205 4.84 -6.55 -6.56
N ARG A 206 5.20 -5.97 -7.71
CA ARG A 206 4.40 -4.97 -8.42
C ARG A 206 3.22 -5.57 -9.15
N GLN A 207 2.06 -4.90 -9.17
CA GLN A 207 0.84 -5.34 -9.85
C GLN A 207 1.00 -5.50 -11.38
N GLY A 208 1.74 -4.62 -12.01
CA GLY A 208 1.91 -4.60 -13.46
C GLY A 208 2.90 -5.64 -14.01
N VAL A 209 3.49 -6.49 -13.16
CA VAL A 209 4.58 -7.39 -13.51
C VAL A 209 4.19 -8.84 -13.21
N THR A 210 4.64 -9.77 -14.03
CA THR A 210 4.53 -11.21 -13.77
C THR A 210 5.65 -11.66 -12.82
N HIS A 211 5.33 -12.48 -11.84
CA HIS A 211 6.27 -12.93 -10.81
C HIS A 211 6.42 -14.44 -10.80
N GLY A 212 7.68 -14.91 -10.84
CA GLY A 212 7.99 -16.36 -10.80
C GLY A 212 7.33 -17.11 -11.94
N ASP A 213 6.58 -18.15 -11.59
CA ASP A 213 5.82 -19.01 -12.51
C ASP A 213 4.38 -18.54 -12.78
N CYS A 214 3.97 -17.41 -12.19
CA CYS A 214 2.65 -16.83 -12.39
C CYS A 214 2.53 -16.20 -13.78
N GLN A 215 1.48 -16.55 -14.52
CA GLN A 215 1.23 -15.98 -15.86
C GLN A 215 0.42 -14.67 -15.81
N VAL A 216 -0.25 -14.42 -14.70
CA VAL A 216 -1.09 -13.23 -14.51
C VAL A 216 -0.29 -12.17 -13.77
N PRO A 217 -0.18 -10.92 -14.31
CA PRO A 217 0.50 -9.84 -13.62
C PRO A 217 -0.09 -9.57 -12.23
N GLY A 218 0.78 -9.24 -11.26
CA GLY A 218 0.39 -8.96 -9.89
C GLY A 218 0.07 -10.19 -9.03
N TRP A 219 0.03 -11.38 -9.63
CA TRP A 219 -0.10 -12.61 -8.87
C TRP A 219 1.26 -13.09 -8.39
N VAL A 220 1.32 -13.51 -7.14
CA VAL A 220 2.53 -14.05 -6.52
C VAL A 220 2.23 -15.44 -5.99
N ARG A 221 3.12 -16.39 -6.24
CA ARG A 221 3.01 -17.71 -5.67
C ARG A 221 4.04 -17.88 -4.56
N VAL A 222 3.58 -18.17 -3.36
CA VAL A 222 4.45 -18.53 -2.24
C VAL A 222 4.05 -19.92 -1.76
N ASP A 223 4.97 -20.87 -1.96
CA ASP A 223 4.71 -22.30 -1.74
C ASP A 223 3.48 -22.78 -2.53
N ARG A 224 2.46 -23.28 -1.84
CA ARG A 224 1.24 -23.85 -2.46
C ARG A 224 0.04 -22.90 -2.47
N ALA A 225 0.25 -21.60 -2.32
CA ALA A 225 -0.81 -20.62 -2.37
C ALA A 225 -0.46 -19.45 -3.28
N PHE A 226 -1.46 -18.96 -4.00
CA PHE A 226 -1.39 -17.69 -4.73
C PHE A 226 -1.78 -16.55 -3.81
N PHE A 227 -1.18 -15.39 -4.07
CA PHE A 227 -1.46 -14.14 -3.40
C PHE A 227 -1.72 -13.07 -4.44
N VAL A 228 -2.79 -12.30 -4.26
CA VAL A 228 -3.14 -11.17 -5.12
C VAL A 228 -3.90 -10.14 -4.31
N HIS A 229 -3.57 -8.86 -4.47
CA HIS A 229 -4.28 -7.85 -3.70
C HIS A 229 -5.76 -7.80 -4.10
N LYS A 230 -6.07 -7.58 -5.35
CA LYS A 230 -7.44 -7.39 -5.82
C LYS A 230 -7.87 -8.45 -6.83
N ILE A 231 -9.01 -9.06 -6.59
CA ILE A 231 -9.57 -10.06 -7.50
C ILE A 231 -11.07 -9.84 -7.77
N SER A 232 -11.85 -9.45 -6.75
CA SER A 232 -13.29 -9.22 -6.84
C SER A 232 -13.79 -8.48 -5.60
N ASN A 233 -14.72 -7.54 -5.79
CA ASN A 233 -15.42 -6.83 -4.71
C ASN A 233 -16.84 -7.39 -4.47
N ALA A 234 -17.19 -8.50 -5.11
CA ALA A 234 -18.49 -9.12 -4.96
C ALA A 234 -18.74 -9.58 -3.50
N ALA A 235 -20.00 -9.76 -3.14
CA ALA A 235 -20.35 -10.28 -1.83
C ALA A 235 -19.81 -11.72 -1.59
N ASN A 236 -19.63 -12.49 -2.66
CA ASN A 236 -19.06 -13.83 -2.67
C ASN A 236 -17.62 -13.84 -3.21
N ALA A 237 -16.79 -12.87 -2.82
CA ALA A 237 -15.45 -12.66 -3.35
C ALA A 237 -14.56 -13.91 -3.22
N ALA A 238 -14.63 -14.66 -2.12
CA ALA A 238 -13.87 -15.89 -1.93
C ALA A 238 -14.23 -16.98 -2.95
N ASP A 239 -15.50 -17.13 -3.31
CA ASP A 239 -15.92 -18.11 -4.32
C ASP A 239 -15.43 -17.72 -5.73
N VAL A 240 -15.48 -16.41 -6.04
CA VAL A 240 -14.92 -15.86 -7.29
C VAL A 240 -13.42 -16.05 -7.35
N ALA A 241 -12.70 -15.76 -6.26
CA ALA A 241 -11.26 -15.92 -6.17
C ALA A 241 -10.85 -17.38 -6.38
N LEU A 242 -11.53 -18.30 -5.72
CA LEU A 242 -11.30 -19.73 -5.83
C LEU A 242 -11.51 -20.24 -7.27
N THR A 243 -12.58 -19.76 -7.91
CA THR A 243 -12.90 -20.13 -9.30
C THR A 243 -11.85 -19.62 -10.28
N LYS A 244 -11.37 -18.37 -10.09
CA LYS A 244 -10.35 -17.79 -10.97
C LYS A 244 -8.98 -18.42 -10.76
N ALA A 245 -8.62 -18.75 -9.52
CA ALA A 245 -7.30 -19.30 -9.20
C ALA A 245 -7.16 -20.77 -9.57
N GLY A 246 -8.22 -21.55 -9.50
CA GLY A 246 -8.14 -23.00 -9.65
C GLY A 246 -7.22 -23.70 -8.63
N GLY A 247 -6.86 -23.00 -7.54
CA GLY A 247 -5.92 -23.44 -6.51
C GLY A 247 -6.12 -22.66 -5.22
N ASN A 248 -5.23 -22.88 -4.24
CA ASN A 248 -5.25 -22.10 -3.00
C ASN A 248 -4.89 -20.65 -3.27
N ILE A 249 -5.67 -19.71 -2.70
CA ILE A 249 -5.48 -18.28 -2.94
C ILE A 249 -5.80 -17.46 -1.68
N VAL A 250 -4.95 -16.45 -1.43
CA VAL A 250 -5.22 -15.36 -0.50
C VAL A 250 -5.41 -14.09 -1.31
N PHE A 251 -6.48 -13.38 -1.03
CA PHE A 251 -6.81 -12.11 -1.70
C PHE A 251 -7.21 -11.07 -0.65
N PHE A 252 -7.18 -9.79 -1.04
CA PHE A 252 -7.35 -8.66 -0.14
C PHE A 252 -8.35 -7.63 -0.71
N ASP A 253 -8.19 -6.31 -0.45
CA ASP A 253 -8.98 -5.19 -1.02
C ASP A 253 -10.44 -5.10 -0.55
N THR A 254 -11.08 -6.21 -0.18
CA THR A 254 -12.50 -6.16 0.23
C THR A 254 -12.70 -5.73 1.68
N HIS A 255 -11.64 -5.70 2.47
CA HIS A 255 -11.63 -5.37 3.91
C HIS A 255 -12.55 -6.26 4.77
N ARG A 256 -13.02 -7.38 4.24
CA ARG A 256 -13.92 -8.32 4.92
C ARG A 256 -13.26 -9.67 5.03
N ALA A 257 -13.18 -10.19 6.24
CA ALA A 257 -12.76 -11.57 6.43
C ALA A 257 -13.70 -12.50 5.65
N ASP A 258 -13.14 -13.34 4.79
CA ASP A 258 -13.90 -14.26 3.95
C ASP A 258 -13.15 -15.57 3.79
N PHE A 259 -13.89 -16.66 3.65
CA PHE A 259 -13.34 -17.99 3.48
C PHE A 259 -14.24 -18.85 2.62
N LYS A 260 -13.65 -19.56 1.68
CA LYS A 260 -14.34 -20.60 0.90
C LYS A 260 -13.42 -21.76 0.63
N SER A 261 -13.94 -22.97 0.72
CA SER A 261 -13.22 -24.18 0.31
C SER A 261 -14.05 -25.02 -0.66
N LYS A 262 -13.37 -25.79 -1.51
CA LYS A 262 -13.97 -26.66 -2.50
C LYS A 262 -13.09 -27.87 -2.73
N ASN A 263 -13.67 -29.06 -2.78
CA ASN A 263 -12.97 -30.22 -3.25
C ASN A 263 -13.14 -30.34 -4.77
N VAL A 264 -12.02 -30.33 -5.50
CA VAL A 264 -11.99 -30.40 -6.97
C VAL A 264 -11.45 -31.76 -7.38
N PRO A 265 -12.22 -32.58 -8.14
CA PRO A 265 -11.75 -33.87 -8.62
C PRO A 265 -10.43 -33.74 -9.36
N GLY A 266 -9.45 -34.57 -9.01
CA GLY A 266 -8.11 -34.57 -9.60
C GLY A 266 -7.14 -33.51 -9.04
N VAL A 267 -7.63 -32.51 -8.31
CA VAL A 267 -6.81 -31.45 -7.67
C VAL A 267 -6.76 -31.61 -6.16
N GLY A 268 -7.90 -31.99 -5.53
CA GLY A 268 -8.07 -32.08 -4.10
C GLY A 268 -8.76 -30.84 -3.49
N LEU A 269 -8.57 -30.64 -2.20
CA LEU A 269 -9.12 -29.50 -1.48
C LEU A 269 -8.35 -28.24 -1.80
N ILE A 270 -9.05 -27.24 -2.31
CA ILE A 270 -8.52 -25.89 -2.55
C ILE A 270 -9.36 -24.87 -1.77
N SER A 271 -8.75 -23.79 -1.36
CA SER A 271 -9.41 -22.78 -0.54
C SER A 271 -8.99 -21.36 -0.88
N ALA A 272 -9.89 -20.42 -0.61
CA ALA A 272 -9.64 -18.99 -0.73
C ALA A 272 -9.85 -18.33 0.64
N TRP A 273 -9.00 -17.35 0.96
CA TRP A 273 -9.02 -16.62 2.22
C TRP A 273 -8.87 -15.12 1.99
N ASN A 274 -9.54 -14.34 2.80
CA ASN A 274 -9.31 -12.90 2.99
C ASN A 274 -9.21 -12.62 4.49
N PRO A 275 -8.17 -11.89 4.95
CA PRO A 275 -8.00 -11.60 6.38
C PRO A 275 -8.96 -10.56 6.95
N GLY A 276 -9.56 -9.72 6.12
CA GLY A 276 -10.13 -8.43 6.51
C GLY A 276 -9.10 -7.31 6.35
N CYS A 277 -9.13 -6.30 7.20
CA CYS A 277 -8.25 -5.12 7.14
C CYS A 277 -7.70 -4.76 8.52
N LEU A 278 -6.83 -3.74 8.56
CA LEU A 278 -6.30 -3.12 9.77
C LEU A 278 -6.50 -1.60 9.79
N CYS A 279 -7.26 -1.07 8.84
CA CYS A 279 -7.66 0.33 8.79
C CYS A 279 -8.96 0.56 9.55
N LYS A 280 -9.31 1.83 9.79
CA LYS A 280 -10.58 2.22 10.38
C LYS A 280 -11.75 1.58 9.65
N ARG A 281 -12.59 0.83 10.35
CA ARG A 281 -13.74 0.10 9.78
C ARG A 281 -14.80 1.01 9.16
N GLN A 282 -14.94 2.24 9.67
CA GLN A 282 -15.86 3.24 9.15
C GLN A 282 -15.07 4.50 8.79
N PRO A 283 -14.45 4.56 7.60
CA PRO A 283 -13.73 5.75 7.16
C PRO A 283 -14.70 6.88 6.85
N HIS A 284 -14.22 8.11 6.90
CA HIS A 284 -15.04 9.32 6.72
C HIS A 284 -15.82 9.32 5.40
N TYR A 285 -15.22 8.83 4.32
CA TYR A 285 -15.87 8.80 3.00
C TYR A 285 -17.03 7.79 2.88
N ALA A 286 -17.14 6.84 3.80
CA ALA A 286 -18.26 5.90 3.82
C ALA A 286 -19.55 6.56 4.33
N ASN A 287 -19.45 7.76 4.92
CA ASN A 287 -20.55 8.52 5.47
C ASN A 287 -21.46 7.67 6.39
N THR A 288 -22.76 7.57 6.03
CA THR A 288 -23.76 6.82 6.78
C THR A 288 -23.90 5.36 6.35
N ASN A 289 -23.17 4.91 5.34
CA ASN A 289 -23.24 3.54 4.86
C ASN A 289 -22.33 2.62 5.67
N PRO A 290 -22.87 1.61 6.39
CA PRO A 290 -22.03 0.63 7.06
C PRO A 290 -21.17 -0.12 6.04
N THR A 291 -19.86 -0.20 6.29
CA THR A 291 -18.93 -0.85 5.36
C THR A 291 -18.99 -2.38 5.41
N GLY A 292 -19.34 -2.94 6.55
CA GLY A 292 -19.22 -4.36 6.81
C GLY A 292 -17.77 -4.85 6.92
N TRP A 293 -16.81 -3.95 7.10
CA TRP A 293 -15.40 -4.27 7.24
C TRP A 293 -15.08 -4.95 8.57
N THR A 294 -14.08 -5.81 8.55
CA THR A 294 -13.68 -6.60 9.72
C THR A 294 -12.17 -6.49 9.91
N HIS A 295 -11.75 -6.41 11.17
CA HIS A 295 -10.33 -6.46 11.49
C HIS A 295 -9.85 -7.90 11.64
N GLY A 296 -8.66 -8.19 11.10
CA GLY A 296 -8.04 -9.49 11.24
C GLY A 296 -6.79 -9.67 10.40
N TYR A 297 -6.21 -10.83 10.56
CA TYR A 297 -5.05 -11.31 9.81
C TYR A 297 -5.09 -12.84 9.72
N LEU A 298 -4.22 -13.44 8.89
CA LEU A 298 -4.12 -14.90 8.76
C LEU A 298 -2.82 -15.40 9.39
N VAL A 299 -2.88 -16.59 9.97
CA VAL A 299 -1.70 -17.35 10.35
C VAL A 299 -1.68 -18.64 9.53
N ARG A 300 -0.58 -18.88 8.81
CA ARG A 300 -0.38 -20.09 8.03
C ARG A 300 0.74 -20.93 8.64
N PHE A 301 0.45 -22.18 8.93
CA PHE A 301 1.40 -23.19 9.40
C PHE A 301 1.74 -24.10 8.23
N ILE A 302 3.00 -24.17 7.84
CA ILE A 302 3.46 -24.90 6.65
C ILE A 302 4.41 -26.00 7.09
N SER A 303 4.06 -27.24 6.77
CA SER A 303 4.95 -28.38 6.99
C SER A 303 6.15 -28.31 6.06
N LYS A 304 7.36 -28.21 6.63
CA LYS A 304 8.60 -28.25 5.84
C LYS A 304 8.79 -29.57 5.10
N ALA A 305 8.25 -30.66 5.65
CA ALA A 305 8.43 -31.99 5.06
C ALA A 305 7.57 -32.21 3.80
N THR A 306 6.34 -31.66 3.79
CA THR A 306 5.36 -31.95 2.73
C THR A 306 4.95 -30.72 1.93
N GLY A 307 5.20 -29.52 2.44
CA GLY A 307 4.66 -28.27 1.90
C GLY A 307 3.14 -28.12 2.08
N ASN A 308 2.49 -29.04 2.78
CA ASN A 308 1.09 -28.89 3.15
C ASN A 308 0.97 -27.80 4.20
N PHE A 309 -0.16 -27.13 4.24
CA PHE A 309 -0.37 -26.06 5.20
C PHE A 309 -1.78 -26.05 5.75
N GLN A 310 -1.91 -25.43 6.89
CA GLN A 310 -3.18 -25.03 7.48
C GLN A 310 -3.19 -23.52 7.67
N MET A 311 -4.31 -22.88 7.37
CA MET A 311 -4.47 -21.43 7.52
C MET A 311 -5.62 -21.14 8.45
N VAL A 312 -5.41 -20.20 9.36
CA VAL A 312 -6.37 -19.77 10.37
C VAL A 312 -6.59 -18.27 10.21
N ASN A 313 -7.86 -17.87 10.15
CA ASN A 313 -8.23 -16.46 10.22
C ASN A 313 -8.30 -16.03 11.70
N VAL A 314 -7.52 -15.03 12.07
CA VAL A 314 -7.50 -14.44 13.40
C VAL A 314 -8.27 -13.14 13.34
N SER A 315 -9.46 -13.12 13.89
CA SER A 315 -10.26 -11.90 14.03
C SER A 315 -9.72 -11.04 15.16
N ILE A 316 -9.75 -9.72 14.95
CA ILE A 316 -9.49 -8.73 15.99
C ILE A 316 -10.81 -7.99 16.25
N ASP A 317 -11.22 -7.93 17.48
CA ASP A 317 -12.41 -7.18 17.90
C ASP A 317 -12.05 -6.27 19.06
N GLU A 318 -12.42 -4.98 18.96
CA GLU A 318 -12.10 -3.94 19.94
C GLU A 318 -10.61 -3.91 20.37
N GLY A 319 -9.70 -4.24 19.44
CA GLY A 319 -8.26 -4.29 19.70
C GLY A 319 -7.79 -5.56 20.42
N GLU A 320 -8.64 -6.55 20.59
CA GLU A 320 -8.29 -7.85 21.19
C GLU A 320 -8.25 -8.95 20.13
N SER A 321 -7.28 -9.85 20.25
CA SER A 321 -7.17 -11.06 19.45
C SER A 321 -6.97 -12.28 20.35
N TYR A 322 -7.32 -13.45 19.84
CA TYR A 322 -7.12 -14.72 20.55
C TYR A 322 -6.01 -15.58 19.94
N ALA A 323 -5.03 -14.95 19.29
CA ALA A 323 -3.91 -15.67 18.66
C ALA A 323 -3.11 -16.54 19.65
N SER A 324 -3.06 -16.17 20.93
CA SER A 324 -2.44 -16.98 21.98
C SER A 324 -3.01 -18.40 22.07
N MET A 325 -4.25 -18.59 21.64
CA MET A 325 -4.87 -19.93 21.60
C MET A 325 -4.22 -20.85 20.57
N LEU A 326 -3.62 -20.30 19.49
CA LEU A 326 -2.90 -21.06 18.46
C LEU A 326 -1.59 -21.67 19.01
N LEU A 327 -1.03 -21.08 20.07
CA LEU A 327 0.24 -21.52 20.68
C LEU A 327 0.03 -22.50 21.84
N ARG A 328 -1.20 -22.77 22.25
CA ARG A 328 -1.43 -23.76 23.30
C ARG A 328 -0.95 -25.12 22.80
N LYS A 329 0.23 -25.53 23.25
CA LYS A 329 0.67 -26.91 23.11
C LYS A 329 -0.41 -27.77 23.72
N HIS A 330 -0.97 -28.71 22.98
CA HIS A 330 -1.74 -29.79 23.56
C HIS A 330 -0.85 -30.38 24.68
N PRO A 331 -1.34 -30.51 25.89
CA PRO A 331 -0.59 -31.23 26.91
C PRO A 331 -0.29 -32.59 26.28
N THR A 332 0.98 -32.87 26.07
CA THR A 332 1.42 -34.20 25.69
C THR A 332 0.89 -35.11 26.77
N SER A 333 -0.17 -35.83 26.47
CA SER A 333 -0.62 -36.94 27.30
C SER A 333 0.59 -37.88 27.41
N LYS A 334 1.24 -37.87 28.56
CA LYS A 334 2.07 -38.99 28.95
C LYS A 334 1.14 -40.19 29.05
N LEU A 335 1.09 -41.00 28.02
CA LEU A 335 0.69 -42.39 28.09
C LEU A 335 1.92 -43.24 28.40
#